data_ca5c8259174bedcae6871ff0a4709af9
#
_entry.id   ca5c8259174bedcae6871ff0a4709af9
#
_cell.length_a   1.000
_cell.length_b   1.000
_cell.length_c   1.000
_cell.angle_alpha   90.00
_cell.angle_beta   90.00
_cell.angle_gamma   90.00
#
_symmetry.space_group_name_H-M   'P 1'
#
loop_
_entity.id
_entity.type
_entity.pdbx_description
1 polymer ?
#
loop_
_entity_poly.entity_id
_entity_poly.type
_entity_poly.pdbx_seq_one_letter_code
_entity_poly.pdbx_strand_id
1 'polypeptide(L)'
;MSIRRKLAATVATGAFVVVGLATAIPAASAAEGDGNCTSNDAGAGGDLCLYFNSYEAGARFNDPYTDNYAGWVFKAWTSGTAGGSNGAGVAVKNNAASVQNWDTALTGYVYYNSNQQGLKQGFSAFTAGNLVSGLKNNNASQGW
;
A
#
# COMPACT_ATOMS: atom_id res chain seq x y z
N MET A 1 -27.07 81.02 -23.69
CA MET A 1 -27.72 79.74 -23.95
C MET A 1 -26.66 78.66 -23.58
N SER A 2 -26.75 78.10 -22.36
CA SER A 2 -25.71 77.21 -21.79
C SER A 2 -26.29 75.80 -21.63
N ILE A 3 -25.77 74.88 -22.41
CA ILE A 3 -26.15 73.44 -22.37
C ILE A 3 -25.31 72.73 -21.33
N ARG A 4 -25.94 72.35 -20.24
CA ARG A 4 -25.31 71.48 -19.23
C ARG A 4 -25.42 70.00 -19.65
N ARG A 5 -24.35 69.38 -20.00
CA ARG A 5 -24.27 67.92 -20.20
C ARG A 5 -24.16 67.23 -18.84
N LYS A 6 -25.13 66.37 -18.52
CA LYS A 6 -25.10 65.48 -17.37
C LYS A 6 -24.30 64.26 -17.75
N LEU A 7 -23.17 64.01 -17.07
CA LEU A 7 -22.45 62.71 -17.13
C LEU A 7 -23.20 61.73 -16.21
N ALA A 8 -23.65 60.65 -16.79
CA ALA A 8 -24.13 59.49 -16.03
C ALA A 8 -22.92 58.59 -15.71
N ALA A 9 -22.63 58.41 -14.44
CA ALA A 9 -21.62 57.45 -13.99
C ALA A 9 -22.27 56.08 -13.88
N THR A 10 -21.84 55.13 -14.71
CA THR A 10 -22.25 53.75 -14.63
C THR A 10 -21.32 53.05 -13.63
N VAL A 11 -21.87 52.64 -12.50
CA VAL A 11 -21.14 51.79 -11.51
C VAL A 11 -21.26 50.36 -11.98
N ALA A 12 -20.18 49.78 -12.48
CA ALA A 12 -20.08 48.35 -12.78
C ALA A 12 -19.81 47.61 -11.48
N THR A 13 -20.83 46.91 -10.97
CA THR A 13 -20.68 45.99 -9.84
C THR A 13 -20.04 44.71 -10.34
N GLY A 14 -18.72 44.58 -10.16
CA GLY A 14 -18.01 43.35 -10.44
C GLY A 14 -18.34 42.30 -9.39
N ALA A 15 -19.06 41.25 -9.75
CA ALA A 15 -19.23 40.07 -8.92
C ALA A 15 -17.92 39.25 -8.96
N PHE A 16 -17.19 39.26 -7.88
CA PHE A 16 -16.07 38.32 -7.70
C PHE A 16 -16.62 36.93 -7.39
N VAL A 17 -16.56 36.04 -8.40
CA VAL A 17 -16.78 34.62 -8.20
C VAL A 17 -15.48 34.06 -7.61
N VAL A 18 -15.48 33.82 -6.31
CA VAL A 18 -14.40 33.05 -5.65
C VAL A 18 -14.64 31.59 -6.01
N VAL A 19 -13.98 31.09 -7.05
CA VAL A 19 -13.88 29.67 -7.31
C VAL A 19 -12.96 29.09 -6.25
N GLY A 20 -13.55 28.52 -5.20
CA GLY A 20 -12.82 27.74 -4.21
C GLY A 20 -12.25 26.51 -4.90
N LEU A 21 -10.95 26.52 -5.21
CA LEU A 21 -10.19 25.32 -5.52
C LEU A 21 -10.17 24.46 -4.25
N ALA A 22 -11.12 23.53 -4.15
CA ALA A 22 -10.97 22.41 -3.21
C ALA A 22 -9.76 21.61 -3.70
N THR A 23 -8.59 21.86 -3.11
CA THR A 23 -7.46 20.95 -3.24
C THR A 23 -7.89 19.67 -2.54
N ALA A 24 -8.27 18.65 -3.34
CA ALA A 24 -8.38 17.30 -2.83
C ALA A 24 -6.99 16.97 -2.27
N ILE A 25 -6.88 16.88 -0.96
CA ILE A 25 -5.72 16.31 -0.29
C ILE A 25 -5.73 14.86 -0.76
N PRO A 26 -4.73 14.39 -1.54
CA PRO A 26 -4.66 12.97 -1.85
C PRO A 26 -4.68 12.23 -0.51
N ALA A 27 -5.64 11.31 -0.33
CA ALA A 27 -5.54 10.35 0.75
C ALA A 27 -4.14 9.74 0.62
N ALA A 28 -3.34 9.80 1.69
CA ALA A 28 -2.06 9.13 1.70
C ALA A 28 -2.37 7.66 1.45
N SER A 29 -2.09 7.19 0.23
CA SER A 29 -2.08 5.76 -0.03
C SER A 29 -0.99 5.18 0.87
N ALA A 30 -1.31 4.13 1.61
CA ALA A 30 -0.28 3.40 2.33
C ALA A 30 0.76 2.99 1.28
N ALA A 31 2.02 3.36 1.52
CA ALA A 31 3.05 3.16 0.53
C ALA A 31 3.44 1.68 0.52
N GLU A 32 3.44 1.07 -0.66
CA GLU A 32 3.96 -0.28 -0.84
C GLU A 32 5.35 -0.42 -0.22
N GLY A 33 5.59 -1.52 0.47
CA GLY A 33 6.90 -1.84 1.01
C GLY A 33 7.39 -0.95 2.14
N ASP A 34 6.52 -0.16 2.77
CA ASP A 34 6.87 0.66 3.93
C ASP A 34 6.90 -0.13 5.25
N GLY A 35 6.39 -1.36 5.25
CA GLY A 35 6.27 -2.23 6.42
C GLY A 35 5.03 -1.92 7.26
N ASN A 36 4.06 -1.21 6.75
CA ASN A 36 2.82 -0.87 7.44
C ASN A 36 1.62 -1.64 6.85
N CYS A 37 1.35 -2.83 7.37
CA CYS A 37 0.27 -3.69 6.90
C CYS A 37 -1.10 -3.16 7.30
N THR A 38 -1.98 -2.98 6.34
CA THR A 38 -3.34 -2.46 6.51
C THR A 38 -4.39 -3.37 5.87
N SER A 39 -5.62 -3.29 6.34
CA SER A 39 -6.75 -4.04 5.76
C SER A 39 -7.47 -3.28 4.65
N ASN A 40 -7.10 -2.05 4.38
CA ASN A 40 -7.75 -1.21 3.38
C ASN A 40 -6.78 -0.10 2.94
N ASP A 41 -6.03 -0.36 1.91
CA ASP A 41 -5.31 0.67 1.18
C ASP A 41 -6.23 1.35 0.19
N ALA A 42 -6.18 2.67 0.13
CA ALA A 42 -7.13 3.49 -0.63
C ALA A 42 -7.29 3.00 -2.09
N GLY A 43 -8.31 2.17 -2.32
CA GLY A 43 -8.68 1.66 -3.65
C GLY A 43 -7.99 0.36 -4.08
N ALA A 44 -7.16 -0.26 -3.27
CA ALA A 44 -6.41 -1.47 -3.63
C ALA A 44 -6.81 -2.72 -2.82
N GLY A 45 -7.55 -2.57 -1.72
CA GLY A 45 -7.84 -3.68 -0.80
C GLY A 45 -6.84 -3.74 0.36
N GLY A 46 -6.72 -4.90 1.00
CA GLY A 46 -5.77 -5.11 2.09
C GLY A 46 -4.43 -5.67 1.60
N ASP A 47 -3.42 -5.51 2.42
CA ASP A 47 -2.07 -5.96 2.13
C ASP A 47 -1.91 -7.48 2.24
N LEU A 48 -1.07 -8.06 1.40
CA LEU A 48 -0.39 -9.30 1.69
C LEU A 48 0.95 -8.99 2.36
N CYS A 49 1.04 -9.30 3.65
CA CYS A 49 2.21 -8.99 4.47
C CYS A 49 3.13 -10.20 4.57
N LEU A 50 4.36 -10.05 4.11
CA LEU A 50 5.40 -11.06 4.25
C LEU A 50 6.32 -10.72 5.42
N TYR A 51 6.77 -11.74 6.15
CA TYR A 51 7.66 -11.59 7.29
C TYR A 51 8.96 -12.37 7.07
N PHE A 52 10.05 -11.77 7.53
CA PHE A 52 11.38 -12.37 7.42
C PHE A 52 11.50 -13.67 8.20
N ASN A 53 10.87 -13.76 9.36
CA ASN A 53 10.86 -14.98 10.19
C ASN A 53 9.51 -15.70 10.13
N SER A 54 9.50 -16.95 10.58
CA SER A 54 8.28 -17.71 10.83
C SER A 54 7.43 -17.08 11.93
N TYR A 55 6.13 -17.38 11.95
CA TYR A 55 5.16 -16.91 12.95
C TYR A 55 5.01 -15.39 12.99
N GLU A 56 4.96 -14.77 11.83
CA GLU A 56 4.76 -13.33 11.62
C GLU A 56 5.75 -12.46 12.42
N ALA A 57 7.00 -12.93 12.51
CA ALA A 57 8.05 -12.28 13.28
C ALA A 57 9.13 -11.64 12.39
N GLY A 58 9.93 -10.74 12.98
CA GLY A 58 10.99 -10.03 12.28
C GLY A 58 10.48 -8.85 11.46
N ALA A 59 11.31 -8.32 10.59
CA ALA A 59 10.97 -7.28 9.66
C ALA A 59 9.91 -7.75 8.65
N ARG A 60 9.11 -6.85 8.11
CA ARG A 60 8.02 -7.18 7.20
C ARG A 60 8.02 -6.34 5.94
N PHE A 61 7.31 -6.82 4.94
CA PHE A 61 7.00 -6.17 3.68
C PHE A 61 5.50 -6.24 3.47
N ASN A 62 4.89 -5.19 2.95
CA ASN A 62 3.47 -5.10 2.66
C ASN A 62 3.25 -4.71 1.20
N ASP A 63 2.23 -5.27 0.58
CA ASP A 63 1.85 -4.95 -0.79
C ASP A 63 0.40 -5.38 -1.06
N PRO A 64 -0.50 -4.46 -1.48
CA PRO A 64 -1.87 -4.78 -1.84
C PRO A 64 -2.03 -5.22 -3.30
N TYR A 65 -0.96 -5.26 -4.09
CA TYR A 65 -1.02 -5.53 -5.53
C TYR A 65 -0.51 -6.92 -5.89
N THR A 66 -0.67 -7.26 -7.16
CA THR A 66 -0.03 -8.41 -7.78
C THR A 66 1.33 -7.98 -8.31
N ASP A 67 2.40 -8.40 -7.66
CA ASP A 67 3.74 -7.90 -7.97
C ASP A 67 4.84 -8.97 -7.84
N ASN A 68 6.03 -8.60 -8.33
CA ASN A 68 7.27 -9.32 -8.16
C ASN A 68 8.10 -8.70 -7.04
N TYR A 69 8.72 -9.52 -6.19
CA TYR A 69 9.50 -9.02 -5.06
C TYR A 69 10.90 -8.51 -5.41
N ALA A 70 11.26 -8.46 -6.70
CA ALA A 70 12.57 -7.97 -7.12
C ALA A 70 12.73 -6.47 -6.80
N GLY A 71 13.78 -6.14 -6.06
CA GLY A 71 14.08 -4.77 -5.65
C GLY A 71 13.45 -4.34 -4.33
N TRP A 72 12.49 -5.08 -3.79
CA TRP A 72 11.91 -4.81 -2.47
C TRP A 72 12.78 -5.35 -1.34
N VAL A 73 12.75 -4.64 -0.21
CA VAL A 73 13.43 -5.03 1.03
C VAL A 73 12.48 -5.01 2.21
N PHE A 74 12.71 -5.90 3.17
CA PHE A 74 11.99 -5.88 4.44
C PHE A 74 12.25 -4.61 5.22
N LYS A 75 11.23 -4.11 5.93
CA LYS A 75 11.29 -2.92 6.79
C LYS A 75 11.08 -3.30 8.25
N ALA A 76 11.81 -2.65 9.13
CA ALA A 76 11.49 -2.68 10.55
C ALA A 76 10.12 -2.03 10.79
N TRP A 77 9.35 -2.59 11.71
CA TRP A 77 8.02 -2.07 12.06
C TRP A 77 7.80 -2.11 13.56
N THR A 78 6.87 -1.27 14.03
CA THR A 78 6.41 -1.25 15.41
C THR A 78 4.89 -1.08 15.44
N SER A 79 4.21 -1.80 16.33
CA SER A 79 2.78 -1.63 16.58
C SER A 79 2.52 -1.84 18.07
N GLY A 80 2.34 -0.77 18.81
CA GLY A 80 2.24 -0.82 20.27
C GLY A 80 3.52 -1.40 20.88
N THR A 81 3.42 -2.54 21.56
CA THR A 81 4.56 -3.28 22.11
C THR A 81 5.12 -4.36 21.18
N ALA A 82 4.44 -4.62 20.05
CA ALA A 82 4.89 -5.55 19.02
C ALA A 82 5.79 -4.85 18.02
N GLY A 83 6.63 -5.60 17.36
CA GLY A 83 7.49 -5.08 16.30
C GLY A 83 8.57 -6.06 15.92
N GLY A 84 9.29 -5.76 14.85
CA GLY A 84 10.38 -6.59 14.39
C GLY A 84 11.34 -5.83 13.49
N SER A 85 12.64 -5.98 13.78
CA SER A 85 13.72 -5.41 12.97
C SER A 85 14.66 -6.47 12.39
N ASN A 86 14.58 -7.72 12.88
CA ASN A 86 15.40 -8.81 12.36
C ASN A 86 15.08 -9.03 10.88
N GLY A 87 16.07 -8.91 10.01
CA GLY A 87 15.91 -8.98 8.56
C GLY A 87 15.60 -7.65 7.87
N ALA A 88 15.52 -6.51 8.58
CA ALA A 88 15.34 -5.20 7.95
C ALA A 88 16.50 -4.89 6.98
N GLY A 89 16.15 -4.45 5.76
CA GLY A 89 17.11 -4.21 4.68
C GLY A 89 17.46 -5.45 3.84
N VAL A 90 17.06 -6.66 4.27
CA VAL A 90 17.21 -7.87 3.45
C VAL A 90 16.19 -7.87 2.31
N ALA A 91 16.58 -8.37 1.14
CA ALA A 91 15.68 -8.50 -0.01
C ALA A 91 14.47 -9.37 0.33
N VAL A 92 13.27 -8.98 -0.10
CA VAL A 92 12.03 -9.75 0.10
C VAL A 92 12.07 -11.04 -0.70
N LYS A 93 12.53 -10.95 -1.96
CA LYS A 93 12.68 -12.12 -2.81
C LYS A 93 13.61 -13.15 -2.18
N ASN A 94 13.12 -14.38 -2.06
CA ASN A 94 13.82 -15.54 -1.51
C ASN A 94 14.18 -15.47 -0.01
N ASN A 95 13.50 -14.61 0.76
CA ASN A 95 13.79 -14.45 2.18
C ASN A 95 12.54 -14.34 3.08
N ALA A 96 11.34 -14.55 2.56
CA ALA A 96 10.15 -14.60 3.40
C ALA A 96 9.97 -15.98 4.04
N ALA A 97 9.51 -16.03 5.29
CA ALA A 97 9.26 -17.25 6.03
C ALA A 97 7.80 -17.41 6.47
N SER A 98 7.04 -16.35 6.64
CA SER A 98 5.61 -16.37 6.95
C SER A 98 4.87 -15.22 6.28
N VAL A 99 3.55 -15.33 6.26
CA VAL A 99 2.65 -14.39 5.56
C VAL A 99 1.43 -14.17 6.43
N GLN A 100 0.88 -12.95 6.38
CA GLN A 100 -0.43 -12.61 6.87
C GLN A 100 -1.20 -11.86 5.79
N ASN A 101 -2.38 -12.35 5.46
CA ASN A 101 -3.30 -11.68 4.54
C ASN A 101 -4.19 -10.73 5.33
N TRP A 102 -4.08 -9.44 5.09
CA TRP A 102 -4.89 -8.39 5.68
C TRP A 102 -6.10 -8.00 4.82
N ASP A 103 -6.23 -8.57 3.61
CA ASP A 103 -7.42 -8.32 2.79
C ASP A 103 -8.69 -8.85 3.45
N THR A 104 -9.81 -8.18 3.20
CA THR A 104 -11.10 -8.46 3.82
C THR A 104 -11.93 -9.51 3.06
N ALA A 105 -11.57 -9.82 1.82
CA ALA A 105 -12.38 -10.64 0.93
C ALA A 105 -11.57 -11.63 0.07
N LEU A 106 -10.36 -11.24 -0.36
CA LEU A 106 -9.60 -11.99 -1.35
C LEU A 106 -8.61 -12.97 -0.70
N THR A 107 -8.29 -14.03 -1.43
CA THR A 107 -7.19 -14.93 -1.09
C THR A 107 -5.92 -14.43 -1.77
N GLY A 108 -4.93 -14.06 -0.97
CA GLY A 108 -3.60 -13.73 -1.47
C GLY A 108 -2.73 -14.96 -1.67
N TYR A 109 -1.94 -14.99 -2.72
CA TYR A 109 -1.05 -16.10 -3.07
C TYR A 109 0.40 -15.64 -3.12
N VAL A 110 1.29 -16.45 -2.58
CA VAL A 110 2.75 -16.32 -2.75
C VAL A 110 3.24 -17.38 -3.71
N TYR A 111 4.14 -17.00 -4.63
CA TYR A 111 4.64 -17.87 -5.71
C TYR A 111 6.16 -18.02 -5.63
N TYR A 112 6.62 -19.21 -6.05
CA TYR A 112 8.03 -19.59 -6.14
C TYR A 112 8.81 -18.78 -7.20
N ASN A 113 8.20 -18.56 -8.37
CA ASN A 113 8.80 -17.83 -9.47
C ASN A 113 8.19 -16.43 -9.61
N SER A 114 8.92 -15.53 -10.26
CA SER A 114 8.39 -14.25 -10.71
C SER A 114 7.22 -14.45 -11.70
N ASN A 115 6.40 -13.40 -11.85
CA ASN A 115 5.21 -13.39 -12.72
C ASN A 115 4.17 -14.46 -12.37
N GLN A 116 3.99 -14.71 -11.07
CA GLN A 116 2.98 -15.58 -10.49
C GLN A 116 3.05 -17.03 -11.04
N GLN A 117 4.27 -17.54 -11.17
CA GLN A 117 4.52 -18.87 -11.72
C GLN A 117 5.05 -19.86 -10.67
N GLY A 118 4.91 -21.16 -10.98
CA GLY A 118 5.45 -22.26 -10.19
C GLY A 118 4.59 -22.63 -8.97
N LEU A 119 5.26 -23.21 -7.96
CA LEU A 119 4.60 -23.58 -6.71
C LEU A 119 3.99 -22.31 -6.07
N LYS A 120 2.76 -22.45 -5.55
CA LYS A 120 2.09 -21.38 -4.82
C LYS A 120 1.45 -21.85 -3.54
N GLN A 121 1.27 -20.92 -2.60
CA GLN A 121 0.49 -21.10 -1.38
C GLN A 121 -0.49 -19.94 -1.23
N GLY A 122 -1.77 -20.27 -0.93
CA GLY A 122 -2.82 -19.27 -0.71
C GLY A 122 -3.06 -19.02 0.78
N PHE A 123 -3.42 -17.79 1.09
CA PHE A 123 -3.84 -17.32 2.40
C PHE A 123 -5.20 -16.63 2.26
N SER A 124 -6.24 -17.21 2.84
CA SER A 124 -7.58 -16.61 2.82
C SER A 124 -7.60 -15.27 3.54
N ALA A 125 -8.64 -14.47 3.31
CA ALA A 125 -8.85 -13.20 4.01
C ALA A 125 -8.64 -13.35 5.53
N PHE A 126 -7.89 -12.43 6.13
CA PHE A 126 -7.54 -12.39 7.56
C PHE A 126 -6.86 -13.65 8.12
N THR A 127 -6.20 -14.45 7.29
CA THR A 127 -5.43 -15.60 7.76
C THR A 127 -3.93 -15.34 7.71
N ALA A 128 -3.20 -16.05 8.57
CA ALA A 128 -1.75 -15.98 8.63
C ALA A 128 -1.15 -17.40 8.71
N GLY A 129 0.12 -17.53 8.40
CA GLY A 129 0.83 -18.78 8.57
C GLY A 129 2.22 -18.81 7.96
N ASN A 130 2.95 -19.86 8.29
CA ASN A 130 4.27 -20.09 7.72
C ASN A 130 4.17 -20.52 6.25
N LEU A 131 5.12 -20.07 5.45
CA LEU A 131 5.32 -20.62 4.12
C LEU A 131 5.76 -22.09 4.22
N VAL A 132 5.20 -22.92 3.33
CA VAL A 132 5.63 -24.33 3.19
C VAL A 132 7.11 -24.39 2.79
N SER A 133 7.76 -25.49 3.09
CA SER A 133 9.23 -25.63 2.91
C SER A 133 9.72 -25.30 1.51
N GLY A 134 8.90 -25.54 0.46
CA GLY A 134 9.24 -25.23 -0.93
C GLY A 134 9.17 -23.74 -1.27
N LEU A 135 8.43 -22.93 -0.49
CA LEU A 135 8.29 -21.48 -0.68
C LEU A 135 9.06 -20.66 0.36
N LYS A 136 9.27 -21.20 1.56
CA LYS A 136 10.03 -20.54 2.60
C LYS A 136 11.44 -20.23 2.10
N ASN A 137 11.81 -18.95 2.11
CA ASN A 137 13.07 -18.43 1.56
C ASN A 137 13.29 -18.73 0.06
N ASN A 138 12.20 -18.96 -0.69
CA ASN A 138 12.18 -19.17 -2.14
C ASN A 138 11.03 -18.43 -2.83
N ASN A 139 10.44 -17.47 -2.17
CA ASN A 139 9.36 -16.63 -2.68
C ASN A 139 9.86 -15.62 -3.72
N ALA A 140 9.12 -15.39 -4.79
CA ALA A 140 9.53 -14.45 -5.83
C ALA A 140 8.46 -13.45 -6.28
N SER A 141 7.18 -13.77 -6.10
CA SER A 141 6.06 -12.89 -6.44
C SER A 141 4.80 -13.21 -5.63
N GLN A 142 3.83 -12.32 -5.69
CA GLN A 142 2.49 -12.48 -5.12
C GLN A 142 1.39 -12.15 -6.13
N GLY A 143 0.15 -12.50 -5.81
CA GLY A 143 -1.05 -12.16 -6.57
C GLY A 143 -2.33 -12.51 -5.83
N TRP A 144 -3.43 -12.05 -6.34
CA TRP A 144 -4.79 -12.20 -5.81
C TRP A 144 -5.64 -13.09 -6.70
#